data_d1848d651346f051b8b5bee7b2c4d1aa
#
_entry.id   d1848d651346f051b8b5bee7b2c4d1aa
#
_cell.length_a   1.000
_cell.length_b   1.000
_cell.length_c   1.000
_cell.angle_alpha   90.00
_cell.angle_beta   90.00
_cell.angle_gamma   90.00
#
_symmetry.space_group_name_H-M   'P 1'
#
loop_
_entity.id
_entity.type
_entity.pdbx_description
1 polymer ?
#
loop_
_entity_poly.entity_id
_entity_poly.type
_entity_poly.pdbx_seq_one_letter_code
_entity_poly.pdbx_strand_id
1 'polypeptide(L)'
;IKHKILYYQNKFKEGVIDNFIDSYLNGETPVPCIQCNKTVKFTDLFQEAKNLNADALVTGHYVKSITNKNTTEMYRGVDLNRDQSYFLFNTTKEQLNFLRFPLGNLQKSETRVIAKRLELNVADKPDSQDICFVPNGDYATVIEKLRPNSFLKGNIRDVDGKVIGVHEGIVNYTIGQRKGIKIAAKDPLYVIKINAQSNEIIVGSKNYLIKRKINLKNINIITNNKKDFEKELF
;
A
#
# COMPACT_ATOMS: atom_id res chain seq x y z
N ILE A 1 -26.59 14.48 -9.99
CA ILE A 1 -26.19 13.80 -8.74
C ILE A 1 -25.83 14.87 -7.72
N LYS A 2 -26.34 14.75 -6.48
CA LYS A 2 -25.94 15.63 -5.39
C LYS A 2 -24.46 15.45 -5.09
N HIS A 3 -23.74 16.54 -4.84
CA HIS A 3 -22.32 16.56 -4.57
C HIS A 3 -22.07 17.21 -3.20
N LYS A 4 -21.17 16.60 -2.40
CA LYS A 4 -20.72 17.13 -1.11
C LYS A 4 -19.19 17.10 -1.06
N ILE A 5 -18.58 18.21 -0.69
CA ILE A 5 -17.12 18.28 -0.48
C ILE A 5 -16.84 18.03 1.00
N LEU A 6 -15.93 17.13 1.26
CA LEU A 6 -15.44 16.80 2.61
C LEU A 6 -13.96 17.18 2.72
N TYR A 7 -13.60 17.83 3.80
CA TYR A 7 -12.24 18.35 4.01
C TYR A 7 -11.48 17.45 4.98
N TYR A 8 -10.72 16.50 4.44
CA TYR A 8 -9.96 15.51 5.22
C TYR A 8 -8.44 15.69 5.12
N GLN A 9 -7.96 16.89 4.74
CA GLN A 9 -6.52 17.16 4.56
C GLN A 9 -5.71 16.80 5.81
N ASN A 10 -6.14 17.23 7.00
CA ASN A 10 -5.43 16.94 8.25
C ASN A 10 -5.46 15.45 8.58
N LYS A 11 -6.63 14.80 8.48
CA LYS A 11 -6.76 13.36 8.70
C LYS A 11 -5.94 12.54 7.71
N PHE A 12 -5.89 12.96 6.44
CA PHE A 12 -5.05 12.34 5.42
C PHE A 12 -3.56 12.53 5.72
N LYS A 13 -3.17 13.74 6.15
CA LYS A 13 -1.80 14.02 6.54
C LYS A 13 -1.38 13.11 7.71
N GLU A 14 -2.11 13.12 8.81
CA GLU A 14 -1.80 12.35 10.02
C GLU A 14 -1.89 10.83 9.80
N GLY A 15 -2.97 10.36 9.19
CA GLY A 15 -3.24 8.92 9.03
C GLY A 15 -2.47 8.25 7.89
N VAL A 16 -2.03 9.00 6.88
CA VAL A 16 -1.41 8.45 5.68
C VAL A 16 -0.01 8.99 5.45
N ILE A 17 0.16 10.32 5.36
CA ILE A 17 1.45 10.91 5.00
C ILE A 17 2.46 10.77 6.14
N ASP A 18 2.09 11.14 7.37
CA ASP A 18 2.99 11.04 8.51
C ASP A 18 3.37 9.57 8.78
N ASN A 19 2.40 8.64 8.70
CA ASN A 19 2.67 7.20 8.82
C ASN A 19 3.63 6.68 7.73
N PHE A 20 3.48 7.15 6.49
CA PHE A 20 4.37 6.83 5.39
C PHE A 20 5.81 7.29 5.68
N ILE A 21 5.98 8.52 6.15
CA ILE A 21 7.29 9.08 6.47
C ILE A 21 7.92 8.30 7.63
N ASP A 22 7.18 8.11 8.72
CA ASP A 22 7.67 7.44 9.92
C ASP A 22 8.07 5.99 9.63
N SER A 23 7.34 5.29 8.75
CA SER A 23 7.73 3.95 8.30
C SER A 23 9.07 3.95 7.58
N TYR A 24 9.32 4.88 6.64
CA TYR A 24 10.61 4.97 5.97
C TYR A 24 11.76 5.32 6.95
N LEU A 25 11.51 6.23 7.89
CA LEU A 25 12.50 6.57 8.92
C LEU A 25 12.81 5.38 9.85
N ASN A 26 11.87 4.45 10.01
CA ASN A 26 12.06 3.20 10.73
C ASN A 26 12.64 2.06 9.86
N GLY A 27 13.02 2.33 8.60
CA GLY A 27 13.57 1.34 7.69
C GLY A 27 12.55 0.34 7.14
N GLU A 28 11.26 0.66 7.25
CA GLU A 28 10.16 -0.12 6.68
C GLU A 28 9.78 0.43 5.30
N THR A 29 9.16 -0.40 4.46
CA THR A 29 8.63 0.03 3.15
C THR A 29 7.11 0.10 3.24
N PRO A 30 6.51 1.29 3.43
CA PRO A 30 5.08 1.45 3.57
C PRO A 30 4.33 1.32 2.23
N VAL A 31 3.07 0.90 2.32
CA VAL A 31 2.12 0.95 1.21
C VAL A 31 0.98 1.92 1.61
N PRO A 32 1.12 3.23 1.32
CA PRO A 32 0.21 4.26 1.85
C PRO A 32 -1.23 4.09 1.37
N CYS A 33 -1.46 3.44 0.24
CA CYS A 33 -2.83 3.14 -0.23
C CYS A 33 -3.60 2.23 0.73
N ILE A 34 -2.92 1.31 1.42
CA ILE A 34 -3.53 0.46 2.46
C ILE A 34 -3.99 1.32 3.63
N GLN A 35 -3.14 2.23 4.10
CA GLN A 35 -3.49 3.16 5.18
C GLN A 35 -4.62 4.12 4.77
N CYS A 36 -4.58 4.67 3.56
CA CYS A 36 -5.65 5.51 3.03
C CYS A 36 -7.00 4.78 3.00
N ASN A 37 -7.02 3.53 2.54
CA ASN A 37 -8.23 2.72 2.55
C ASN A 37 -8.71 2.45 3.97
N LYS A 38 -7.80 2.08 4.89
CA LYS A 38 -8.11 1.78 6.28
C LYS A 38 -8.65 3.00 7.04
N THR A 39 -8.03 4.18 6.90
CA THR A 39 -8.34 5.37 7.69
C THR A 39 -9.37 6.27 6.99
N VAL A 40 -8.99 6.95 5.94
CA VAL A 40 -9.82 8.00 5.32
C VAL A 40 -11.03 7.41 4.60
N LYS A 41 -10.83 6.38 3.75
CA LYS A 41 -11.93 5.88 2.92
C LYS A 41 -12.91 5.01 3.71
N PHE A 42 -12.39 4.01 4.44
CA PHE A 42 -13.25 3.00 5.07
C PHE A 42 -13.43 3.22 6.58
N THR A 43 -12.95 4.34 7.11
CA THR A 43 -13.30 4.82 8.44
C THR A 43 -14.05 6.15 8.34
N ASP A 44 -13.39 7.20 7.84
CA ASP A 44 -13.99 8.53 7.84
C ASP A 44 -15.14 8.66 6.82
N LEU A 45 -14.94 8.28 5.55
CA LEU A 45 -16.02 8.31 4.56
C LEU A 45 -17.11 7.28 4.84
N PHE A 46 -16.76 6.13 5.40
CA PHE A 46 -17.73 5.14 5.83
C PHE A 46 -18.66 5.71 6.92
N GLN A 47 -18.10 6.38 7.93
CA GLN A 47 -18.89 7.02 8.97
C GLN A 47 -19.76 8.16 8.40
N GLU A 48 -19.22 8.96 7.49
CA GLU A 48 -19.98 10.03 6.83
C GLU A 48 -21.13 9.47 5.97
N ALA A 49 -20.91 8.37 5.25
CA ALA A 49 -21.98 7.70 4.50
C ALA A 49 -23.11 7.22 5.42
N LYS A 50 -22.78 6.68 6.60
CA LYS A 50 -23.76 6.31 7.61
C LYS A 50 -24.51 7.52 8.16
N ASN A 51 -23.83 8.61 8.45
CA ASN A 51 -24.44 9.86 8.93
C ASN A 51 -25.40 10.46 7.89
N LEU A 52 -25.16 10.20 6.61
CA LEU A 52 -26.03 10.59 5.50
C LEU A 52 -27.18 9.59 5.24
N ASN A 53 -27.32 8.55 6.06
CA ASN A 53 -28.28 7.45 5.89
C ASN A 53 -28.15 6.78 4.51
N ALA A 54 -26.93 6.64 3.99
CA ALA A 54 -26.71 5.91 2.76
C ALA A 54 -26.83 4.39 2.98
N ASP A 55 -27.34 3.69 1.99
CA ASP A 55 -27.48 2.22 2.01
C ASP A 55 -26.17 1.50 1.73
N ALA A 56 -25.21 2.18 1.08
CA ALA A 56 -23.91 1.64 0.73
C ALA A 56 -22.89 2.73 0.43
N LEU A 57 -21.61 2.40 0.57
CA LEU A 57 -20.48 3.16 0.06
C LEU A 57 -19.92 2.46 -1.17
N VAL A 58 -20.02 3.11 -2.35
CA VAL A 58 -19.57 2.57 -3.63
C VAL A 58 -18.17 3.09 -3.95
N THR A 59 -17.30 2.21 -4.38
CA THR A 59 -15.90 2.57 -4.72
C THR A 59 -15.43 1.88 -6.00
N GLY A 60 -14.55 2.55 -6.74
CA GLY A 60 -13.99 2.08 -8.00
C GLY A 60 -12.84 1.06 -7.87
N HIS A 61 -12.68 0.38 -6.75
CA HIS A 61 -11.66 -0.67 -6.64
C HIS A 61 -12.02 -1.90 -7.47
N TYR A 62 -11.01 -2.46 -8.14
CA TYR A 62 -11.09 -3.73 -8.85
C TYR A 62 -10.99 -4.89 -7.86
N VAL A 63 -12.07 -5.10 -7.12
CA VAL A 63 -12.24 -6.16 -6.12
C VAL A 63 -13.64 -6.70 -6.29
N LYS A 64 -13.83 -7.98 -6.11
CA LYS A 64 -15.14 -8.61 -6.15
C LYS A 64 -15.64 -8.89 -4.73
N SER A 65 -16.88 -8.54 -4.44
CA SER A 65 -17.56 -8.95 -3.21
C SER A 65 -18.81 -9.74 -3.54
N ILE A 66 -19.04 -10.82 -2.81
CA ILE A 66 -20.22 -11.68 -2.96
C ILE A 66 -20.91 -11.75 -1.61
N THR A 67 -22.17 -11.37 -1.58
CA THR A 67 -23.00 -11.45 -0.37
C THR A 67 -23.88 -12.69 -0.45
N ASN A 68 -23.70 -13.62 0.49
CA ASN A 68 -24.50 -14.81 0.66
C ASN A 68 -25.24 -14.74 2.01
N LYS A 69 -26.55 -14.63 1.97
CA LYS A 69 -27.37 -14.44 3.19
C LYS A 69 -26.90 -13.21 3.98
N ASN A 70 -26.21 -13.41 5.10
CA ASN A 70 -25.76 -12.34 6.00
C ASN A 70 -24.23 -12.19 6.05
N THR A 71 -23.50 -12.82 5.13
CA THR A 71 -22.04 -12.73 5.07
C THR A 71 -21.59 -12.22 3.71
N THR A 72 -20.70 -11.26 3.71
CA THR A 72 -20.03 -10.77 2.50
C THR A 72 -18.60 -11.26 2.49
N GLU A 73 -18.22 -11.90 1.42
CA GLU A 73 -16.87 -12.40 1.16
C GLU A 73 -16.19 -11.53 0.14
N MET A 74 -14.88 -11.35 0.28
CA MET A 74 -14.05 -10.59 -0.64
C MET A 74 -13.23 -11.53 -1.50
N TYR A 75 -13.24 -11.29 -2.80
CA TYR A 75 -12.51 -12.05 -3.81
C TYR A 75 -11.65 -11.12 -4.66
N ARG A 76 -10.67 -11.69 -5.33
CA ARG A 76 -9.89 -10.98 -6.34
C ARG A 76 -10.80 -10.50 -7.47
N GLY A 77 -10.46 -9.36 -8.04
CA GLY A 77 -11.11 -8.85 -9.25
C GLY A 77 -10.92 -9.80 -10.44
N VAL A 78 -11.84 -9.75 -11.39
CA VAL A 78 -11.76 -10.57 -12.64
C VAL A 78 -10.53 -10.17 -13.46
N ASP A 79 -10.18 -8.88 -13.50
CA ASP A 79 -8.94 -8.40 -14.09
C ASP A 79 -7.79 -8.59 -13.09
N LEU A 80 -7.08 -9.71 -13.21
CA LEU A 80 -5.97 -10.07 -12.31
C LEU A 80 -4.79 -9.08 -12.38
N ASN A 81 -4.63 -8.38 -13.50
CA ASN A 81 -3.59 -7.35 -13.65
C ASN A 81 -3.97 -6.03 -12.95
N ARG A 82 -5.23 -5.89 -12.57
CA ARG A 82 -5.78 -4.70 -11.90
C ARG A 82 -6.37 -5.03 -10.53
N ASP A 83 -6.24 -6.27 -10.08
CA ASP A 83 -6.73 -6.69 -8.77
C ASP A 83 -6.17 -5.82 -7.66
N GLN A 84 -7.06 -5.30 -6.81
CA GLN A 84 -6.72 -4.41 -5.69
C GLN A 84 -7.09 -5.02 -4.33
N SER A 85 -7.40 -6.30 -4.28
CA SER A 85 -7.75 -7.00 -3.02
C SER A 85 -6.65 -6.90 -1.97
N TYR A 86 -5.38 -6.93 -2.40
CA TYR A 86 -4.22 -6.73 -1.53
C TYR A 86 -4.27 -5.40 -0.75
N PHE A 87 -4.77 -4.33 -1.38
CA PHE A 87 -4.86 -3.01 -0.73
C PHE A 87 -6.02 -2.88 0.27
N LEU A 88 -6.88 -3.89 0.35
CA LEU A 88 -8.10 -3.91 1.16
C LEU A 88 -8.09 -4.96 2.28
N PHE A 89 -6.96 -5.60 2.56
CA PHE A 89 -6.87 -6.66 3.57
C PHE A 89 -7.26 -6.19 5.00
N ASN A 90 -7.20 -4.89 5.28
CA ASN A 90 -7.59 -4.29 6.56
C ASN A 90 -9.11 -3.97 6.65
N THR A 91 -9.90 -4.28 5.61
CA THR A 91 -11.35 -4.03 5.60
C THR A 91 -12.05 -4.93 6.61
N THR A 92 -12.84 -4.36 7.52
CA THR A 92 -13.60 -5.12 8.51
C THR A 92 -14.85 -5.76 7.89
N LYS A 93 -15.45 -6.74 8.57
CA LYS A 93 -16.72 -7.35 8.13
C LYS A 93 -17.85 -6.32 7.98
N GLU A 94 -17.97 -5.40 8.93
CA GLU A 94 -18.98 -4.35 8.90
C GLU A 94 -18.80 -3.45 7.68
N GLN A 95 -17.57 -3.02 7.43
CA GLN A 95 -17.22 -2.23 6.24
C GLN A 95 -17.52 -3.01 4.97
N LEU A 96 -17.11 -4.27 4.88
CA LEU A 96 -17.30 -5.10 3.69
C LEU A 96 -18.79 -5.30 3.35
N ASN A 97 -19.64 -5.44 4.35
CA ASN A 97 -21.09 -5.54 4.16
C ASN A 97 -21.70 -4.25 3.58
N PHE A 98 -21.11 -3.10 3.87
CA PHE A 98 -21.59 -1.79 3.42
C PHE A 98 -20.95 -1.33 2.10
N LEU A 99 -19.76 -1.85 1.77
CA LEU A 99 -19.03 -1.50 0.55
C LEU A 99 -19.61 -2.19 -0.68
N ARG A 100 -19.53 -1.49 -1.83
CA ARG A 100 -19.88 -2.06 -3.16
C ARG A 100 -18.75 -1.78 -4.13
N PHE A 101 -18.40 -2.80 -4.91
CA PHE A 101 -17.29 -2.78 -5.87
C PHE A 101 -17.79 -3.11 -7.29
N PRO A 102 -18.43 -2.17 -7.97
CA PRO A 102 -19.06 -2.45 -9.27
C PRO A 102 -18.06 -2.83 -10.36
N LEU A 103 -16.79 -2.47 -10.22
CA LEU A 103 -15.74 -2.77 -11.19
C LEU A 103 -15.11 -4.15 -11.01
N GLY A 104 -15.42 -4.87 -9.95
CA GLY A 104 -14.79 -6.15 -9.62
C GLY A 104 -15.07 -7.26 -10.62
N ASN A 105 -16.15 -7.17 -11.39
CA ASN A 105 -16.53 -8.13 -12.43
C ASN A 105 -16.17 -7.66 -13.85
N LEU A 106 -15.43 -6.56 -14.01
CA LEU A 106 -15.09 -5.97 -15.29
C LEU A 106 -13.58 -6.02 -15.54
N GLN A 107 -13.21 -6.23 -16.80
CA GLN A 107 -11.87 -5.91 -17.27
C GLN A 107 -11.70 -4.40 -17.38
N LYS A 108 -10.49 -3.90 -17.25
CA LYS A 108 -10.19 -2.46 -17.37
C LYS A 108 -10.61 -1.90 -18.74
N SER A 109 -10.45 -2.68 -19.79
CA SER A 109 -10.89 -2.34 -21.14
C SER A 109 -12.41 -2.12 -21.21
N GLU A 110 -13.21 -2.99 -20.60
CA GLU A 110 -14.66 -2.87 -20.54
C GLU A 110 -15.08 -1.62 -19.76
N THR A 111 -14.42 -1.35 -18.62
CA THR A 111 -14.65 -0.12 -17.84
C THR A 111 -14.41 1.14 -18.68
N ARG A 112 -13.35 1.16 -19.52
CA ARG A 112 -13.07 2.30 -20.43
C ARG A 112 -14.13 2.44 -21.52
N VAL A 113 -14.61 1.34 -22.08
CA VAL A 113 -15.72 1.36 -23.05
C VAL A 113 -16.98 1.96 -22.43
N ILE A 114 -17.32 1.55 -21.20
CA ILE A 114 -18.47 2.10 -20.46
C ILE A 114 -18.26 3.60 -20.18
N ALA A 115 -17.07 4.00 -19.75
CA ALA A 115 -16.76 5.41 -19.48
C ALA A 115 -16.89 6.28 -20.73
N LYS A 116 -16.42 5.80 -21.89
CA LYS A 116 -16.58 6.49 -23.19
C LYS A 116 -18.06 6.59 -23.60
N ARG A 117 -18.81 5.51 -23.45
CA ARG A 117 -20.26 5.52 -23.76
C ARG A 117 -21.04 6.51 -22.89
N LEU A 118 -20.57 6.73 -21.65
CA LEU A 118 -21.15 7.68 -20.72
C LEU A 118 -20.51 9.10 -20.85
N GLU A 119 -19.67 9.32 -21.84
CA GLU A 119 -19.00 10.61 -22.14
C GLU A 119 -18.23 11.19 -20.93
N LEU A 120 -17.61 10.32 -20.14
CA LEU A 120 -16.87 10.75 -18.96
C LEU A 120 -15.50 11.29 -19.34
N ASN A 121 -15.16 12.48 -18.91
CA ASN A 121 -13.86 13.14 -19.16
C ASN A 121 -12.65 12.34 -18.70
N VAL A 122 -12.85 11.34 -17.83
CA VAL A 122 -11.79 10.48 -17.29
C VAL A 122 -11.60 9.18 -18.07
N ALA A 123 -12.36 8.94 -19.15
CA ALA A 123 -12.35 7.71 -19.91
C ALA A 123 -10.95 7.33 -20.44
N ASP A 124 -10.20 8.33 -20.92
CA ASP A 124 -8.85 8.15 -21.47
C ASP A 124 -7.73 8.53 -20.49
N LYS A 125 -8.07 8.85 -19.22
CA LYS A 125 -7.08 9.18 -18.21
C LYS A 125 -6.15 7.98 -17.97
N PRO A 126 -4.81 8.17 -18.02
CA PRO A 126 -3.85 7.13 -17.64
C PRO A 126 -4.08 6.63 -16.23
N ASP A 127 -3.77 5.36 -15.99
CA ASP A 127 -3.80 4.82 -14.65
C ASP A 127 -2.74 5.52 -13.79
N SER A 128 -3.08 5.77 -12.52
CA SER A 128 -2.10 6.26 -11.55
C SER A 128 -1.06 5.17 -11.34
N GLN A 129 0.18 5.47 -11.68
CA GLN A 129 1.30 4.53 -11.54
C GLN A 129 2.04 4.71 -10.21
N ASP A 130 1.72 5.77 -9.46
CA ASP A 130 2.50 6.19 -8.32
C ASP A 130 1.63 6.60 -7.13
N ILE A 131 2.28 6.86 -6.00
CA ILE A 131 1.66 7.36 -4.78
C ILE A 131 1.08 8.76 -5.03
N CYS A 132 -0.20 8.94 -4.76
CA CYS A 132 -0.96 10.12 -5.18
C CYS A 132 -0.43 11.47 -4.62
N PHE A 133 0.31 11.45 -3.51
CA PHE A 133 0.91 12.65 -2.90
C PHE A 133 2.43 12.73 -3.13
N VAL A 134 3.01 11.85 -3.94
CA VAL A 134 4.43 11.84 -4.29
C VAL A 134 4.58 12.19 -5.77
N PRO A 135 4.90 13.43 -6.11
CA PRO A 135 5.10 13.82 -7.50
C PRO A 135 6.29 13.06 -8.12
N ASN A 136 6.10 12.52 -9.31
CA ASN A 136 7.15 11.87 -10.11
C ASN A 136 7.91 10.72 -9.39
N GLY A 137 7.30 10.08 -8.39
CA GLY A 137 7.94 8.99 -7.65
C GLY A 137 9.08 9.40 -6.70
N ASP A 138 9.29 10.70 -6.50
CA ASP A 138 10.35 11.21 -5.63
C ASP A 138 9.85 11.36 -4.17
N TYR A 139 9.74 10.22 -3.50
CA TYR A 139 9.33 10.19 -2.09
C TYR A 139 10.41 10.74 -1.15
N ALA A 140 11.69 10.69 -1.54
CA ALA A 140 12.78 11.23 -0.74
C ALA A 140 12.64 12.75 -0.55
N THR A 141 12.40 13.48 -1.62
CA THR A 141 12.12 14.93 -1.55
C THR A 141 10.88 15.24 -0.71
N VAL A 142 9.83 14.43 -0.77
CA VAL A 142 8.63 14.63 0.07
C VAL A 142 8.98 14.44 1.55
N ILE A 143 9.75 13.40 1.88
CA ILE A 143 10.19 13.13 3.26
C ILE A 143 11.06 14.29 3.77
N GLU A 144 12.05 14.74 3.01
CA GLU A 144 12.95 15.83 3.41
C GLU A 144 12.19 17.13 3.69
N LYS A 145 11.20 17.45 2.83
CA LYS A 145 10.35 18.64 3.01
C LYS A 145 9.51 18.59 4.29
N LEU A 146 9.00 17.43 4.67
CA LEU A 146 8.09 17.26 5.80
C LEU A 146 8.80 16.89 7.11
N ARG A 147 10.01 16.35 7.03
CA ARG A 147 10.90 16.01 8.14
C ARG A 147 12.33 16.46 7.81
N PRO A 148 12.62 17.77 7.88
CA PRO A 148 13.97 18.30 7.63
C PRO A 148 15.00 17.63 8.55
N ASN A 149 16.20 17.42 8.04
CA ASN A 149 17.32 16.77 8.75
C ASN A 149 17.12 15.27 9.07
N SER A 150 16.18 14.60 8.41
CA SER A 150 15.98 13.14 8.58
C SER A 150 16.95 12.28 7.76
N PHE A 151 17.73 12.89 6.86
CA PHE A 151 18.69 12.23 5.99
C PHE A 151 20.07 12.19 6.66
N LEU A 152 20.27 11.22 7.51
CA LEU A 152 21.55 11.01 8.18
C LEU A 152 22.42 10.07 7.37
N LYS A 153 23.70 10.46 7.13
CA LYS A 153 24.70 9.57 6.55
C LYS A 153 24.96 8.39 7.45
N GLY A 154 25.15 7.21 6.86
CA GLY A 154 25.44 5.99 7.60
C GLY A 154 26.23 4.99 6.80
N ASN A 155 26.55 3.87 7.42
CA ASN A 155 27.38 2.84 6.81
C ASN A 155 26.57 1.88 5.94
N ILE A 156 27.16 1.48 4.80
CA ILE A 156 26.74 0.30 4.05
C ILE A 156 27.70 -0.83 4.42
N ARG A 157 27.13 -1.92 4.95
CA ARG A 157 27.88 -3.12 5.33
C ARG A 157 27.53 -4.29 4.40
N ASP A 158 28.48 -5.20 4.23
CA ASP A 158 28.19 -6.52 3.67
C ASP A 158 27.55 -7.44 4.73
N VAL A 159 27.21 -8.66 4.32
CA VAL A 159 26.59 -9.66 5.22
C VAL A 159 27.54 -10.15 6.32
N ASP A 160 28.84 -9.98 6.16
CA ASP A 160 29.88 -10.34 7.14
C ASP A 160 30.16 -9.19 8.14
N GLY A 161 29.45 -8.04 7.96
CA GLY A 161 29.55 -6.88 8.83
C GLY A 161 30.67 -5.88 8.45
N LYS A 162 31.40 -6.11 7.38
CA LYS A 162 32.45 -5.21 6.91
C LYS A 162 31.80 -3.95 6.28
N VAL A 163 32.29 -2.77 6.64
CA VAL A 163 31.90 -1.52 6.00
C VAL A 163 32.49 -1.47 4.59
N ILE A 164 31.62 -1.33 3.59
CA ILE A 164 31.99 -1.29 2.18
C ILE A 164 31.58 0.01 1.48
N GLY A 165 30.90 0.91 2.19
CA GLY A 165 30.48 2.22 1.68
C GLY A 165 29.71 3.03 2.70
N VAL A 166 29.22 4.19 2.23
CA VAL A 166 28.41 5.14 3.00
C VAL A 166 27.18 5.50 2.20
N HIS A 167 26.05 5.71 2.86
CA HIS A 167 24.81 6.20 2.26
C HIS A 167 24.43 7.58 2.79
N GLU A 168 23.60 8.30 2.03
CA GLU A 168 23.12 9.65 2.34
C GLU A 168 21.78 9.65 3.12
N GLY A 169 21.35 8.52 3.62
CA GLY A 169 20.10 8.33 4.38
C GLY A 169 19.41 7.02 4.04
N ILE A 170 18.96 6.29 5.07
CA ILE A 170 18.28 4.99 4.93
C ILE A 170 16.98 5.08 4.14
N VAL A 171 16.33 6.24 4.14
CA VAL A 171 15.08 6.50 3.42
C VAL A 171 15.20 6.32 1.89
N ASN A 172 16.41 6.39 1.33
CA ASN A 172 16.67 6.17 -0.08
C ASN A 172 16.70 4.69 -0.47
N TYR A 173 16.49 3.79 0.48
CA TYR A 173 16.66 2.35 0.26
C TYR A 173 15.44 1.55 0.65
N THR A 174 15.24 0.47 -0.08
CA THR A 174 14.15 -0.49 0.13
C THR A 174 14.74 -1.90 0.11
N ILE A 175 14.27 -2.79 0.95
CA ILE A 175 14.70 -4.20 0.96
C ILE A 175 14.43 -4.81 -0.42
N GLY A 176 15.42 -5.48 -0.99
CA GLY A 176 15.41 -6.02 -2.35
C GLY A 176 15.89 -5.07 -3.43
N GLN A 177 16.11 -3.80 -3.12
CA GLN A 177 16.65 -2.83 -4.08
C GLN A 177 18.03 -3.25 -4.57
N ARG A 178 18.23 -3.18 -5.90
CA ARG A 178 19.50 -3.46 -6.56
C ARG A 178 20.15 -2.17 -7.08
N LYS A 179 19.37 -1.28 -7.69
CA LYS A 179 19.88 -0.06 -8.30
C LYS A 179 20.09 1.03 -7.25
N GLY A 180 21.09 1.90 -7.46
CA GLY A 180 21.30 3.07 -6.60
C GLY A 180 22.11 2.81 -5.33
N ILE A 181 22.61 1.59 -5.08
CA ILE A 181 23.48 1.28 -3.93
C ILE A 181 24.85 1.97 -4.08
N LYS A 182 25.28 2.23 -5.32
CA LYS A 182 26.55 2.94 -5.66
C LYS A 182 27.81 2.29 -5.09
N ILE A 183 27.82 0.97 -4.92
CA ILE A 183 28.97 0.17 -4.50
C ILE A 183 29.45 -0.66 -5.70
N ALA A 184 30.72 -0.54 -6.04
CA ALA A 184 31.36 -1.40 -7.03
C ALA A 184 31.60 -2.79 -6.42
N ALA A 185 31.04 -3.83 -7.03
CA ALA A 185 31.21 -5.21 -6.62
C ALA A 185 31.23 -6.14 -7.83
N LYS A 186 31.88 -7.31 -7.69
CA LYS A 186 31.94 -8.33 -8.73
C LYS A 186 30.57 -8.85 -9.11
N ASP A 187 29.75 -9.10 -8.11
CA ASP A 187 28.37 -9.61 -8.24
C ASP A 187 27.34 -8.54 -7.87
N PRO A 188 26.10 -8.60 -8.40
CA PRO A 188 25.05 -7.67 -8.05
C PRO A 188 24.73 -7.69 -6.56
N LEU A 189 24.75 -6.52 -5.93
CA LEU A 189 24.33 -6.33 -4.54
C LEU A 189 22.85 -5.93 -4.44
N TYR A 190 22.22 -6.41 -3.39
CA TYR A 190 20.84 -6.12 -3.03
C TYR A 190 20.78 -5.64 -1.59
N VAL A 191 19.87 -4.72 -1.28
CA VAL A 191 19.57 -4.34 0.11
C VAL A 191 18.89 -5.51 0.81
N ILE A 192 19.57 -6.08 1.81
CA ILE A 192 19.10 -7.25 2.55
C ILE A 192 18.36 -6.84 3.83
N LYS A 193 18.86 -5.79 4.49
CA LYS A 193 18.30 -5.28 5.74
C LYS A 193 18.60 -3.80 5.88
N ILE A 194 17.68 -3.08 6.47
CA ILE A 194 17.84 -1.69 6.90
C ILE A 194 17.73 -1.69 8.43
N ASN A 195 18.73 -1.12 9.10
CA ASN A 195 18.75 -0.95 10.54
C ASN A 195 18.63 0.55 10.86
N ALA A 196 17.43 0.99 11.17
CA ALA A 196 17.17 2.40 11.46
C ALA A 196 17.84 2.87 12.77
N GLN A 197 18.00 1.99 13.76
CA GLN A 197 18.59 2.34 15.05
C GLN A 197 20.09 2.65 14.93
N SER A 198 20.83 1.85 14.16
CA SER A 198 22.27 2.08 13.91
C SER A 198 22.50 2.91 12.65
N ASN A 199 21.45 3.32 11.95
CA ASN A 199 21.50 4.03 10.67
C ASN A 199 22.42 3.32 9.65
N GLU A 200 22.22 2.00 9.48
CA GLU A 200 23.03 1.15 8.62
C GLU A 200 22.19 0.37 7.61
N ILE A 201 22.79 0.10 6.46
CA ILE A 201 22.23 -0.73 5.41
C ILE A 201 23.11 -1.95 5.23
N ILE A 202 22.52 -3.14 5.24
CA ILE A 202 23.20 -4.39 4.96
C ILE A 202 22.87 -4.80 3.53
N VAL A 203 23.91 -5.06 2.74
CA VAL A 203 23.79 -5.49 1.35
C VAL A 203 24.46 -6.84 1.12
N GLY A 204 23.96 -7.59 0.14
CA GLY A 204 24.49 -8.91 -0.18
C GLY A 204 23.90 -9.48 -1.47
N SER A 205 24.19 -10.74 -1.77
CA SER A 205 23.64 -11.42 -2.93
C SER A 205 22.12 -11.65 -2.78
N LYS A 206 21.41 -11.85 -3.90
CA LYS A 206 19.96 -12.09 -3.95
C LYS A 206 19.50 -13.25 -3.04
N ASN A 207 20.34 -14.23 -2.82
CA ASN A 207 20.02 -15.41 -2.00
C ASN A 207 19.67 -15.07 -0.54
N TYR A 208 20.23 -13.98 0.00
CA TYR A 208 19.91 -13.50 1.36
C TYR A 208 18.51 -12.91 1.50
N LEU A 209 17.81 -12.64 0.37
CA LEU A 209 16.42 -12.19 0.37
C LEU A 209 15.41 -13.34 0.54
N ILE A 210 15.82 -14.57 0.34
CA ILE A 210 14.95 -15.74 0.45
C ILE A 210 14.58 -15.95 1.92
N LYS A 211 13.31 -15.84 2.24
CA LYS A 211 12.78 -16.15 3.59
C LYS A 211 11.80 -17.30 3.51
N ARG A 212 12.06 -18.34 4.30
CA ARG A 212 11.18 -19.52 4.43
C ARG A 212 10.06 -19.29 5.46
N LYS A 213 10.20 -18.29 6.32
CA LYS A 213 9.24 -17.99 7.38
C LYS A 213 8.95 -16.49 7.40
N ILE A 214 7.67 -16.15 7.39
CA ILE A 214 7.16 -14.77 7.47
C ILE A 214 6.33 -14.67 8.74
N ASN A 215 6.67 -13.72 9.61
CA ASN A 215 5.89 -13.43 10.81
C ASN A 215 4.84 -12.36 10.47
N LEU A 216 3.59 -12.63 10.78
CA LEU A 216 2.48 -11.69 10.61
C LEU A 216 2.16 -11.03 11.94
N LYS A 217 1.75 -9.76 11.90
CA LYS A 217 1.23 -9.00 13.06
C LYS A 217 -0.08 -8.32 12.66
N ASN A 218 -0.92 -8.01 13.66
CA ASN A 218 -2.17 -7.27 13.47
C ASN A 218 -3.09 -7.92 12.42
N ILE A 219 -3.28 -9.22 12.53
CA ILE A 219 -4.06 -10.01 11.58
C ILE A 219 -5.53 -9.56 11.61
N ASN A 220 -6.08 -9.21 10.46
CA ASN A 220 -7.50 -8.94 10.28
C ASN A 220 -8.23 -10.19 9.77
N ILE A 221 -9.27 -10.60 10.49
CA ILE A 221 -10.00 -11.84 10.23
C ILE A 221 -11.40 -11.50 9.72
N ILE A 222 -11.69 -11.84 8.48
CA ILE A 222 -12.99 -11.56 7.84
C ILE A 222 -13.93 -12.78 7.92
N THR A 223 -13.39 -14.00 7.99
CA THR A 223 -14.23 -15.20 8.09
C THR A 223 -14.89 -15.36 9.47
N ASN A 224 -16.06 -16.01 9.51
CA ASN A 224 -16.72 -16.44 10.74
C ASN A 224 -16.32 -17.85 11.17
N ASN A 225 -15.63 -18.59 10.30
CA ASN A 225 -15.32 -19.99 10.53
C ASN A 225 -13.95 -20.14 11.17
N LYS A 226 -13.90 -20.47 12.45
CA LYS A 226 -12.62 -20.71 13.17
C LYS A 226 -11.78 -21.81 12.54
N LYS A 227 -12.40 -22.80 11.91
CA LYS A 227 -11.67 -23.90 11.22
C LYS A 227 -10.88 -23.44 10.00
N ASP A 228 -11.15 -22.26 9.46
CA ASP A 228 -10.36 -21.72 8.33
C ASP A 228 -8.95 -21.30 8.74
N PHE A 229 -8.67 -21.18 10.05
CA PHE A 229 -7.34 -20.90 10.59
C PHE A 229 -6.46 -22.14 10.77
N GLU A 230 -7.07 -23.33 10.79
CA GLU A 230 -6.36 -24.59 10.95
C GLU A 230 -5.95 -25.17 9.59
N LYS A 231 -6.37 -24.56 8.48
CA LYS A 231 -5.99 -24.99 7.14
C LYS A 231 -4.69 -24.31 6.74
N GLU A 232 -3.77 -25.09 6.19
CA GLU A 232 -2.64 -24.52 5.47
C GLU A 232 -3.15 -23.67 4.32
N LEU A 233 -2.78 -22.38 4.32
CA LEU A 233 -3.10 -21.46 3.25
C LEU A 233 -1.96 -21.50 2.23
N PHE A 234 -2.25 -21.94 1.01
CA PHE A 234 -1.32 -22.00 -0.12
C PHE A 234 -1.47 -20.76 -1.01
#